data_9e4de88d472fe71da22fe71f4c3ecf34
#
_entry.id   9e4de88d472fe71da22fe71f4c3ecf34
#
_cell.length_a   1.000
_cell.length_b   1.000
_cell.length_c   1.000
_cell.angle_alpha   90.00
_cell.angle_beta   90.00
_cell.angle_gamma   90.00
#
_symmetry.space_group_name_H-M   'P 1'
#
loop_
_entity.id
_entity.type
_entity.pdbx_description
1 polymer ?
#
loop_
_entity_poly.entity_id
_entity_poly.type
_entity_poly.pdbx_seq_one_letter_code
_entity_poly.pdbx_strand_id
1 'polypeptide(L)'
;MDKFKGILFAALSAATFGLIPLYANQAILDGVFNETILVYRYGIAGIVYAIYLLFRRMNMRLTRREVKEVSLAGVGGYGITAFFLMWSYHYMPTGVATAIHFFYPVVVALLMAIFYKERLPLEVKAGIVLAICGVYLLSWTPGEVKWLGLFFVLMSTVTYGCYIAALNRSVLKRMNPDVLTCYVLLFTALFYLILAVAQGKMEIITRPRFLLDMV
;
A
#
# COMPACT_ATOMS: atom_id res chain seq x y z
N MET A 1 3.49 18.20 20.65
CA MET A 1 2.45 18.26 19.58
C MET A 1 1.28 17.39 20.05
N ASP A 2 0.13 18.00 20.17
CA ASP A 2 -1.00 17.45 20.89
C ASP A 2 -1.44 16.09 20.32
N LYS A 3 -1.67 15.10 21.19
CA LYS A 3 -2.22 13.78 20.82
C LYS A 3 -3.44 13.89 19.90
N PHE A 4 -4.25 14.93 20.12
CA PHE A 4 -5.43 15.21 19.30
C PHE A 4 -5.08 15.51 17.83
N LYS A 5 -4.06 16.32 17.56
CA LYS A 5 -3.60 16.60 16.17
C LYS A 5 -3.12 15.33 15.48
N GLY A 6 -2.37 14.47 16.19
CA GLY A 6 -1.92 13.19 15.65
C GLY A 6 -3.08 12.28 15.28
N ILE A 7 -4.10 12.18 16.14
CA ILE A 7 -5.31 11.39 15.88
C ILE A 7 -6.08 11.96 14.68
N LEU A 8 -6.24 13.28 14.60
CA LEU A 8 -6.92 13.95 13.50
C LEU A 8 -6.22 13.68 12.15
N PHE A 9 -4.89 13.83 12.10
CA PHE A 9 -4.12 13.54 10.89
C PHE A 9 -4.19 12.05 10.50
N ALA A 10 -4.15 11.15 11.46
CA ALA A 10 -4.31 9.72 11.22
C ALA A 10 -5.71 9.40 10.66
N ALA A 11 -6.76 10.00 11.22
CA ALA A 11 -8.14 9.83 10.74
C ALA A 11 -8.33 10.38 9.33
N LEU A 12 -7.79 11.57 9.04
CA LEU A 12 -7.82 12.16 7.69
C LEU A 12 -7.06 11.29 6.68
N SER A 13 -5.88 10.78 7.06
CA SER A 13 -5.10 9.87 6.21
C SER A 13 -5.86 8.57 5.93
N ALA A 14 -6.51 7.99 6.94
CA ALA A 14 -7.33 6.79 6.76
C ALA A 14 -8.56 7.05 5.86
N ALA A 15 -9.22 8.20 6.01
CA ALA A 15 -10.35 8.59 5.18
C ALA A 15 -9.95 8.77 3.71
N THR A 16 -8.83 9.47 3.45
CA THR A 16 -8.31 9.65 2.08
C THR A 16 -7.86 8.33 1.48
N PHE A 17 -7.26 7.43 2.28
CA PHE A 17 -6.91 6.09 1.80
C PHE A 17 -8.13 5.29 1.35
N GLY A 18 -9.28 5.46 2.01
CA GLY A 18 -10.55 4.80 1.64
C GLY A 18 -11.11 5.26 0.29
N LEU A 19 -10.71 6.41 -0.24
CA LEU A 19 -11.10 6.88 -1.59
C LEU A 19 -10.34 6.17 -2.71
N ILE A 20 -9.14 5.66 -2.44
CA ILE A 20 -8.27 5.02 -3.44
C ILE A 20 -8.97 3.87 -4.18
N PRO A 21 -9.65 2.93 -3.50
CA PRO A 21 -10.35 1.83 -4.18
C PRO A 21 -11.45 2.30 -5.12
N LEU A 22 -12.12 3.41 -4.81
CA LEU A 22 -13.20 3.96 -5.64
C LEU A 22 -12.64 4.43 -6.99
N TYR A 23 -11.58 5.22 -6.97
CA TYR A 23 -10.94 5.72 -8.19
C TYR A 23 -10.24 4.61 -8.97
N ALA A 24 -9.56 3.69 -8.27
CA ALA A 24 -8.95 2.53 -8.91
C ALA A 24 -9.98 1.64 -9.62
N ASN A 25 -11.14 1.41 -8.97
CA ASN A 25 -12.23 0.64 -9.57
C ASN A 25 -12.78 1.31 -10.83
N GLN A 26 -12.99 2.63 -10.79
CA GLN A 26 -13.46 3.37 -11.95
C GLN A 26 -12.49 3.24 -13.12
N ALA A 27 -11.19 3.40 -12.87
CA ALA A 27 -10.17 3.25 -13.90
C ALA A 27 -10.13 1.83 -14.49
N ILE A 28 -10.31 0.80 -13.64
CA ILE A 28 -10.39 -0.61 -14.09
C ILE A 28 -11.64 -0.83 -14.97
N LEU A 29 -12.80 -0.28 -14.58
CA LEU A 29 -14.04 -0.38 -15.35
C LEU A 29 -13.95 0.32 -16.71
N ASP A 30 -13.17 1.39 -16.81
CA ASP A 30 -12.89 2.10 -18.06
C ASP A 30 -11.82 1.40 -18.93
N GLY A 31 -11.34 0.23 -18.49
CA GLY A 31 -10.44 -0.64 -19.26
C GLY A 31 -8.95 -0.31 -19.13
N VAL A 32 -8.57 0.61 -18.20
CA VAL A 32 -7.16 0.95 -17.98
C VAL A 32 -6.44 -0.21 -17.29
N PHE A 33 -5.26 -0.58 -17.77
CA PHE A 33 -4.46 -1.64 -17.16
C PHE A 33 -3.99 -1.28 -15.74
N ASN A 34 -3.99 -2.27 -14.85
CA ASN A 34 -3.55 -2.10 -13.45
C ASN A 34 -2.15 -1.51 -13.35
N GLU A 35 -1.23 -1.95 -14.20
CA GLU A 35 0.14 -1.49 -14.26
C GLU A 35 0.20 0.02 -14.58
N THR A 36 -0.59 0.47 -15.56
CA THR A 36 -0.71 1.89 -15.91
C THR A 36 -1.24 2.72 -14.74
N ILE A 37 -2.31 2.27 -14.09
CA ILE A 37 -2.89 2.94 -12.92
C ILE A 37 -1.82 3.13 -11.83
N LEU A 38 -1.03 2.08 -11.54
CA LEU A 38 0.00 2.12 -10.51
C LEU A 38 1.20 3.00 -10.89
N VAL A 39 1.57 3.06 -12.19
CA VAL A 39 2.59 4.01 -12.68
C VAL A 39 2.19 5.45 -12.39
N TYR A 40 0.99 5.84 -12.81
CA TYR A 40 0.52 7.22 -12.61
C TYR A 40 0.37 7.54 -11.13
N ARG A 41 -0.27 6.67 -10.36
CA ARG A 41 -0.49 6.86 -8.94
C ARG A 41 0.82 7.08 -8.17
N TYR A 42 1.78 6.17 -8.32
CA TYR A 42 3.04 6.27 -7.60
C TYR A 42 3.99 7.29 -8.21
N GLY A 43 3.94 7.47 -9.53
CA GLY A 43 4.76 8.45 -10.24
C GLY A 43 4.37 9.87 -9.86
N ILE A 44 3.10 10.22 -9.96
CA ILE A 44 2.61 11.55 -9.61
C ILE A 44 2.87 11.83 -8.13
N ALA A 45 2.47 10.92 -7.23
CA ALA A 45 2.69 11.08 -5.80
C ALA A 45 4.19 11.22 -5.46
N GLY A 46 5.05 10.38 -6.05
CA GLY A 46 6.50 10.42 -5.84
C GLY A 46 7.13 11.72 -6.34
N ILE A 47 6.72 12.22 -7.51
CA ILE A 47 7.23 13.48 -8.08
C ILE A 47 6.76 14.68 -7.23
N VAL A 48 5.48 14.75 -6.88
CA VAL A 48 4.93 15.83 -6.03
C VAL A 48 5.64 15.84 -4.68
N TYR A 49 5.85 14.66 -4.11
CA TYR A 49 6.54 14.55 -2.82
C TYR A 49 8.04 14.91 -2.92
N ALA A 50 8.70 14.54 -4.02
CA ALA A 50 10.09 14.94 -4.28
C ALA A 50 10.22 16.46 -4.42
N ILE A 51 9.31 17.10 -5.15
CA ILE A 51 9.25 18.57 -5.29
C ILE A 51 9.06 19.21 -3.92
N TYR A 52 8.12 18.70 -3.10
CA TYR A 52 7.91 19.18 -1.73
C TYR A 52 9.19 19.11 -0.89
N LEU A 53 9.93 17.98 -0.92
CA LEU A 53 11.17 17.80 -0.17
C LEU A 53 12.29 18.75 -0.64
N LEU A 54 12.36 19.01 -1.96
CA LEU A 54 13.28 19.99 -2.52
C LEU A 54 12.99 21.41 -2.01
N PHE A 55 11.72 21.82 -1.98
CA PHE A 55 11.32 23.10 -1.39
C PHE A 55 11.67 23.21 0.10
N ARG A 56 11.53 22.10 0.83
CA ARG A 56 11.92 21.98 2.24
C ARG A 56 13.44 21.89 2.45
N ARG A 57 14.22 21.90 1.37
CA ARG A 57 15.70 21.73 1.38
C ARG A 57 16.15 20.52 2.19
N MET A 58 15.39 19.44 2.13
CA MET A 58 15.70 18.20 2.83
C MET A 58 16.89 17.51 2.16
N ASN A 59 17.77 16.92 2.96
CA ASN A 59 18.85 16.11 2.42
C ASN A 59 18.30 14.77 1.89
N MET A 60 18.31 14.63 0.57
CA MET A 60 17.81 13.43 -0.13
C MET A 60 18.93 12.42 -0.46
N ARG A 61 20.15 12.63 0.02
CA ARG A 61 21.26 11.73 -0.28
C ARG A 61 21.07 10.40 0.43
N LEU A 62 21.17 9.31 -0.33
CA LEU A 62 21.13 7.95 0.17
C LEU A 62 22.50 7.29 0.05
N THR A 63 22.86 6.49 1.02
CA THR A 63 24.00 5.57 0.92
C THR A 63 23.64 4.40 0.00
N ARG A 64 24.62 3.71 -0.57
CA ARG A 64 24.38 2.51 -1.41
C ARG A 64 23.56 1.44 -0.70
N ARG A 65 23.73 1.29 0.60
CA ARG A 65 22.97 0.35 1.41
C ARG A 65 21.51 0.76 1.54
N GLU A 66 21.25 2.04 1.82
CA GLU A 66 19.89 2.58 1.90
C GLU A 66 19.17 2.46 0.55
N VAL A 67 19.83 2.79 -0.58
CA VAL A 67 19.25 2.60 -1.91
C VAL A 67 18.79 1.16 -2.11
N LYS A 68 19.65 0.17 -1.78
CA LYS A 68 19.31 -1.25 -1.90
C LYS A 68 18.11 -1.62 -1.02
N GLU A 69 18.10 -1.21 0.24
CA GLU A 69 17.05 -1.56 1.18
C GLU A 69 15.73 -0.84 0.85
N VAL A 70 15.78 0.45 0.45
CA VAL A 70 14.58 1.19 0.03
C VAL A 70 14.00 0.63 -1.27
N SER A 71 14.83 0.27 -2.26
CA SER A 71 14.34 -0.34 -3.49
C SER A 71 13.72 -1.71 -3.24
N LEU A 72 14.33 -2.53 -2.37
CA LEU A 72 13.76 -3.81 -1.97
C LEU A 72 12.43 -3.64 -1.22
N ALA A 73 12.35 -2.69 -0.30
CA ALA A 73 11.11 -2.37 0.43
C ALA A 73 10.04 -1.78 -0.50
N GLY A 74 10.40 -0.85 -1.40
CA GLY A 74 9.47 -0.25 -2.34
C GLY A 74 8.93 -1.25 -3.35
N VAL A 75 9.80 -2.01 -4.00
CA VAL A 75 9.40 -2.98 -5.04
C VAL A 75 8.91 -4.28 -4.41
N GLY A 76 9.74 -4.92 -3.57
CA GLY A 76 9.47 -6.25 -3.01
C GLY A 76 8.41 -6.24 -1.91
N GLY A 77 8.24 -5.14 -1.20
CA GLY A 77 7.22 -4.98 -0.17
C GLY A 77 5.99 -4.24 -0.71
N TYR A 78 6.10 -2.93 -0.83
CA TYR A 78 4.98 -2.04 -1.16
C TYR A 78 4.43 -2.27 -2.58
N GLY A 79 5.30 -2.45 -3.58
CA GLY A 79 4.90 -2.73 -4.96
C GLY A 79 4.15 -4.05 -5.10
N ILE A 80 4.72 -5.16 -4.59
CA ILE A 80 4.05 -6.47 -4.63
C ILE A 80 2.71 -6.43 -3.90
N THR A 81 2.62 -5.72 -2.79
CA THR A 81 1.36 -5.50 -2.07
C THR A 81 0.31 -4.85 -2.96
N ALA A 82 0.69 -3.77 -3.65
CA ALA A 82 -0.22 -3.07 -4.55
C ALA A 82 -0.67 -3.95 -5.72
N PHE A 83 0.24 -4.76 -6.26
CA PHE A 83 -0.08 -5.74 -7.29
C PHE A 83 -1.20 -6.68 -6.84
N PHE A 84 -1.02 -7.35 -5.71
CA PHE A 84 -2.01 -8.29 -5.20
C PHE A 84 -3.33 -7.61 -4.85
N LEU A 85 -3.28 -6.41 -4.25
CA LEU A 85 -4.50 -5.67 -3.91
C LEU A 85 -5.29 -5.27 -5.16
N MET A 86 -4.64 -4.73 -6.19
CA MET A 86 -5.30 -4.35 -7.45
C MET A 86 -5.89 -5.57 -8.18
N TRP A 87 -5.19 -6.71 -8.19
CA TRP A 87 -5.72 -7.93 -8.76
C TRP A 87 -6.93 -8.47 -8.01
N SER A 88 -7.02 -8.28 -6.68
CA SER A 88 -8.18 -8.70 -5.92
C SER A 88 -9.47 -7.97 -6.35
N TYR A 89 -9.37 -6.73 -6.82
CA TYR A 89 -10.51 -5.91 -7.28
C TYR A 89 -11.23 -6.48 -8.50
N HIS A 90 -10.59 -7.36 -9.28
CA HIS A 90 -11.24 -8.06 -10.39
C HIS A 90 -12.14 -9.24 -9.94
N TYR A 91 -12.04 -9.64 -8.67
CA TYR A 91 -12.67 -10.87 -8.18
C TYR A 91 -13.60 -10.63 -7.00
N MET A 92 -13.64 -9.40 -6.46
CA MET A 92 -14.52 -9.01 -5.35
C MET A 92 -14.71 -7.49 -5.32
N PRO A 93 -15.75 -6.99 -4.63
CA PRO A 93 -15.96 -5.56 -4.45
C PRO A 93 -14.74 -4.89 -3.80
N THR A 94 -14.31 -3.76 -4.34
CA THR A 94 -13.08 -3.07 -3.90
C THR A 94 -13.11 -2.66 -2.43
N GLY A 95 -14.30 -2.28 -1.92
CA GLY A 95 -14.49 -1.98 -0.50
C GLY A 95 -14.24 -3.19 0.40
N VAL A 96 -14.72 -4.38 -0.01
CA VAL A 96 -14.50 -5.64 0.71
C VAL A 96 -13.01 -6.00 0.71
N ALA A 97 -12.37 -5.94 -0.47
CA ALA A 97 -10.94 -6.20 -0.60
C ALA A 97 -10.11 -5.27 0.28
N THR A 98 -10.43 -3.97 0.27
CA THR A 98 -9.71 -2.98 1.07
C THR A 98 -9.92 -3.18 2.57
N ALA A 99 -11.13 -3.52 3.00
CA ALA A 99 -11.41 -3.83 4.40
C ALA A 99 -10.62 -5.07 4.88
N ILE A 100 -10.53 -6.12 4.04
CA ILE A 100 -9.70 -7.29 4.33
C ILE A 100 -8.20 -6.91 4.34
N HIS A 101 -7.77 -6.06 3.41
CA HIS A 101 -6.38 -5.58 3.40
C HIS A 101 -6.00 -4.86 4.71
N PHE A 102 -6.91 -4.10 5.30
CA PHE A 102 -6.69 -3.46 6.62
C PHE A 102 -6.46 -4.45 7.78
N PHE A 103 -6.55 -5.74 7.53
CA PHE A 103 -6.12 -6.77 8.48
C PHE A 103 -4.59 -6.84 8.66
N TYR A 104 -3.81 -6.13 7.86
CA TYR A 104 -2.33 -6.14 7.93
C TYR A 104 -1.74 -5.85 9.33
N PRO A 105 -2.34 -5.03 10.22
CA PRO A 105 -1.77 -4.83 11.56
C PRO A 105 -1.75 -6.11 12.38
N VAL A 106 -2.72 -7.00 12.15
CA VAL A 106 -2.74 -8.33 12.77
C VAL A 106 -1.56 -9.16 12.29
N VAL A 107 -1.32 -9.15 10.97
CA VAL A 107 -0.17 -9.84 10.38
C VAL A 107 1.14 -9.29 10.95
N VAL A 108 1.27 -7.96 11.06
CA VAL A 108 2.44 -7.33 11.70
C VAL A 108 2.61 -7.82 13.14
N ALA A 109 1.54 -7.81 13.94
CA ALA A 109 1.58 -8.26 15.33
C ALA A 109 2.02 -9.74 15.43
N LEU A 110 1.48 -10.59 14.57
CA LEU A 110 1.87 -12.01 14.51
C LEU A 110 3.34 -12.19 14.09
N LEU A 111 3.80 -11.47 13.07
CA LEU A 111 5.20 -11.52 12.65
C LEU A 111 6.14 -11.07 13.78
N MET A 112 5.78 -9.98 14.49
CA MET A 112 6.56 -9.51 15.62
C MET A 112 6.57 -10.51 16.78
N ALA A 113 5.46 -11.18 17.05
CA ALA A 113 5.40 -12.22 18.07
C ALA A 113 6.22 -13.47 17.70
N ILE A 114 6.11 -13.96 16.46
CA ILE A 114 6.76 -15.19 15.99
C ILE A 114 8.27 -15.00 15.82
N PHE A 115 8.68 -13.98 15.05
CA PHE A 115 10.08 -13.79 14.68
C PHE A 115 10.89 -13.04 15.73
N TYR A 116 10.25 -12.15 16.49
CA TYR A 116 10.93 -11.30 17.47
C TYR A 116 10.55 -11.64 18.92
N LYS A 117 9.69 -12.67 19.10
CA LYS A 117 9.24 -13.15 20.42
C LYS A 117 8.63 -12.03 21.29
N GLU A 118 8.03 -11.03 20.66
CA GLU A 118 7.32 -9.96 21.37
C GLU A 118 6.03 -10.52 21.99
N ARG A 119 5.77 -10.16 23.24
CA ARG A 119 4.54 -10.58 23.91
C ARG A 119 3.39 -9.73 23.41
N LEU A 120 2.34 -10.39 22.91
CA LEU A 120 1.12 -9.71 22.52
C LEU A 120 0.28 -9.35 23.76
N PRO A 121 -0.01 -8.08 24.01
CA PRO A 121 -0.96 -7.66 25.03
C PRO A 121 -2.35 -8.28 24.81
N LEU A 122 -3.16 -8.38 25.85
CA LEU A 122 -4.49 -9.00 25.77
C LEU A 122 -5.39 -8.25 24.79
N GLU A 123 -5.28 -6.93 24.76
CA GLU A 123 -6.02 -6.04 23.86
C GLU A 123 -5.73 -6.37 22.39
N VAL A 124 -4.45 -6.65 22.07
CA VAL A 124 -4.05 -7.03 20.71
C VAL A 124 -4.63 -8.40 20.34
N LYS A 125 -4.60 -9.36 21.27
CA LYS A 125 -5.20 -10.69 21.05
C LYS A 125 -6.70 -10.61 20.81
N ALA A 126 -7.41 -9.81 21.61
CA ALA A 126 -8.85 -9.55 21.43
C ALA A 126 -9.11 -8.88 20.06
N GLY A 127 -8.30 -7.91 19.68
CA GLY A 127 -8.35 -7.25 18.37
C GLY A 127 -8.16 -8.24 17.21
N ILE A 128 -7.22 -9.20 17.34
CA ILE A 128 -7.01 -10.27 16.35
C ILE A 128 -8.26 -11.11 16.16
N VAL A 129 -8.89 -11.55 17.26
CA VAL A 129 -10.12 -12.36 17.20
C VAL A 129 -11.25 -11.59 16.51
N LEU A 130 -11.47 -10.33 16.91
CA LEU A 130 -12.49 -9.47 16.31
C LEU A 130 -12.23 -9.24 14.82
N ALA A 131 -10.99 -9.05 14.42
CA ALA A 131 -10.61 -8.85 13.04
C ALA A 131 -10.84 -10.12 12.19
N ILE A 132 -10.52 -11.32 12.72
CA ILE A 132 -10.83 -12.59 12.05
C ILE A 132 -12.33 -12.77 11.86
N CYS A 133 -13.13 -12.50 12.90
CA CYS A 133 -14.58 -12.53 12.80
C CYS A 133 -15.12 -11.53 11.76
N GLY A 134 -14.56 -10.31 11.73
CA GLY A 134 -14.93 -9.29 10.74
C GLY A 134 -14.66 -9.72 9.31
N VAL A 135 -13.45 -10.25 9.03
CA VAL A 135 -13.09 -10.78 7.70
C VAL A 135 -13.99 -11.94 7.32
N TYR A 136 -14.28 -12.87 8.26
CA TYR A 136 -15.18 -13.97 8.02
C TYR A 136 -16.58 -13.48 7.62
N LEU A 137 -17.18 -12.58 8.40
CA LEU A 137 -18.49 -12.01 8.11
C LEU A 137 -18.53 -11.27 6.77
N LEU A 138 -17.47 -10.51 6.48
CA LEU A 138 -17.35 -9.76 5.23
C LEU A 138 -17.21 -10.66 4.01
N SER A 139 -16.55 -11.82 4.17
CA SER A 139 -16.34 -12.81 3.11
C SER A 139 -17.57 -13.71 2.87
N TRP A 140 -18.55 -13.65 3.76
CA TRP A 140 -19.75 -14.49 3.71
C TRP A 140 -20.82 -14.00 2.73
N THR A 141 -20.60 -12.89 2.03
CA THR A 141 -21.57 -12.35 1.07
C THR A 141 -21.69 -13.30 -0.13
N PRO A 142 -22.81 -14.00 -0.30
CA PRO A 142 -22.94 -15.03 -1.33
C PRO A 142 -22.76 -14.44 -2.74
N GLY A 143 -21.88 -15.04 -3.53
CA GLY A 143 -21.68 -14.73 -4.95
C GLY A 143 -20.81 -13.52 -5.26
N GLU A 144 -20.48 -12.65 -4.30
CA GLU A 144 -19.68 -11.45 -4.54
C GLU A 144 -18.16 -11.66 -4.35
N VAL A 145 -17.77 -12.64 -3.53
CA VAL A 145 -16.36 -12.90 -3.20
C VAL A 145 -15.90 -14.20 -3.83
N LYS A 146 -15.02 -14.10 -4.81
CA LYS A 146 -14.38 -15.29 -5.42
C LYS A 146 -13.16 -15.69 -4.62
N TRP A 147 -12.91 -17.00 -4.47
CA TRP A 147 -11.73 -17.54 -3.76
C TRP A 147 -10.41 -16.96 -4.23
N LEU A 148 -10.28 -16.70 -5.53
CA LEU A 148 -9.07 -16.11 -6.10
C LEU A 148 -8.87 -14.66 -5.62
N GLY A 149 -9.94 -13.89 -5.49
CA GLY A 149 -9.89 -12.54 -4.91
C GLY A 149 -9.46 -12.56 -3.45
N LEU A 150 -10.02 -13.50 -2.66
CA LEU A 150 -9.63 -13.69 -1.26
C LEU A 150 -8.14 -14.06 -1.14
N PHE A 151 -7.64 -14.96 -2.00
CA PHE A 151 -6.22 -15.29 -2.07
C PHE A 151 -5.36 -14.06 -2.34
N PHE A 152 -5.70 -13.26 -3.34
CA PHE A 152 -4.94 -12.06 -3.68
C PHE A 152 -4.94 -11.03 -2.55
N VAL A 153 -6.08 -10.76 -1.94
CA VAL A 153 -6.13 -9.77 -0.85
C VAL A 153 -5.38 -10.25 0.39
N LEU A 154 -5.43 -11.54 0.72
CA LEU A 154 -4.64 -12.09 1.83
C LEU A 154 -3.14 -12.01 1.53
N MET A 155 -2.72 -12.30 0.30
CA MET A 155 -1.31 -12.09 -0.11
C MET A 155 -0.89 -10.63 0.02
N SER A 156 -1.75 -9.68 -0.38
CA SER A 156 -1.47 -8.25 -0.19
C SER A 156 -1.32 -7.89 1.29
N THR A 157 -2.15 -8.47 2.15
CA THR A 157 -2.11 -8.25 3.60
C THR A 157 -0.81 -8.77 4.22
N VAL A 158 -0.38 -9.97 3.80
CA VAL A 158 0.88 -10.59 4.29
C VAL A 158 2.09 -9.80 3.78
N THR A 159 2.14 -9.48 2.50
CA THR A 159 3.27 -8.74 1.91
C THR A 159 3.40 -7.34 2.52
N TYR A 160 2.28 -6.66 2.78
CA TYR A 160 2.28 -5.38 3.48
C TYR A 160 2.71 -5.49 4.94
N GLY A 161 2.24 -6.52 5.63
CA GLY A 161 2.70 -6.83 6.99
C GLY A 161 4.21 -7.06 7.07
N CYS A 162 4.77 -7.84 6.13
CA CYS A 162 6.21 -8.04 6.01
C CYS A 162 6.95 -6.72 5.71
N TYR A 163 6.41 -5.88 4.81
CA TYR A 163 6.95 -4.56 4.51
C TYR A 163 7.05 -3.68 5.76
N ILE A 164 5.95 -3.55 6.51
CA ILE A 164 5.92 -2.76 7.75
C ILE A 164 6.87 -3.31 8.81
N ALA A 165 6.93 -4.64 8.98
CA ALA A 165 7.87 -5.28 9.89
C ALA A 165 9.33 -5.00 9.49
N ALA A 166 9.65 -5.09 8.20
CA ALA A 166 10.96 -4.78 7.66
C ALA A 166 11.36 -3.32 7.90
N LEU A 167 10.47 -2.35 7.66
CA LEU A 167 10.71 -0.94 7.94
C LEU A 167 11.08 -0.69 9.40
N ASN A 168 10.43 -1.39 10.32
CA ASN A 168 10.66 -1.22 11.75
C ASN A 168 11.97 -1.86 12.25
N ARG A 169 12.61 -2.74 11.46
CA ARG A 169 13.77 -3.54 11.91
C ARG A 169 15.02 -3.36 11.03
N SER A 170 14.91 -2.68 9.89
CA SER A 170 16.04 -2.44 8.98
C SER A 170 16.74 -1.09 9.24
N VAL A 171 17.77 -0.82 8.46
CA VAL A 171 18.42 0.50 8.43
C VAL A 171 17.41 1.62 8.14
N LEU A 172 16.32 1.30 7.45
CA LEU A 172 15.27 2.23 7.06
C LEU A 172 14.59 2.90 8.27
N LYS A 173 14.55 2.23 9.44
CA LYS A 173 14.03 2.82 10.69
C LYS A 173 14.74 4.11 11.10
N ARG A 174 16.03 4.26 10.71
CA ARG A 174 16.86 5.43 11.07
C ARG A 174 16.79 6.53 10.02
N MET A 175 16.20 6.26 8.87
CA MET A 175 16.01 7.25 7.81
C MET A 175 14.94 8.26 8.18
N ASN A 176 15.04 9.44 7.59
CA ASN A 176 13.94 10.40 7.65
C ASN A 176 12.71 9.79 6.95
N PRO A 177 11.54 9.71 7.64
CA PRO A 177 10.34 9.09 7.07
C PRO A 177 9.88 9.72 5.76
N ASP A 178 10.03 11.04 5.61
CA ASP A 178 9.63 11.76 4.40
C ASP A 178 10.50 11.35 3.20
N VAL A 179 11.82 11.29 3.41
CA VAL A 179 12.77 10.86 2.36
C VAL A 179 12.53 9.39 2.00
N LEU A 180 12.31 8.53 3.01
CA LEU A 180 11.99 7.11 2.80
C LEU A 180 10.72 6.95 1.95
N THR A 181 9.63 7.64 2.31
CA THR A 181 8.35 7.58 1.58
C THR A 181 8.53 8.02 0.12
N CYS A 182 9.24 9.13 -0.11
CA CYS A 182 9.51 9.62 -1.46
C CYS A 182 10.20 8.56 -2.32
N TYR A 183 11.26 7.95 -1.82
CA TYR A 183 12.00 6.93 -2.59
C TYR A 183 11.23 5.63 -2.75
N VAL A 184 10.45 5.20 -1.76
CA VAL A 184 9.55 4.03 -1.89
C VAL A 184 8.56 4.26 -3.03
N LEU A 185 7.93 5.43 -3.12
CA LEU A 185 7.01 5.78 -4.20
C LEU A 185 7.72 5.80 -5.56
N LEU A 186 8.88 6.45 -5.67
CA LEU A 186 9.63 6.55 -6.92
C LEU A 186 10.14 5.19 -7.42
N PHE A 187 10.70 4.35 -6.54
CA PHE A 187 11.14 3.01 -6.94
C PHE A 187 9.98 2.10 -7.32
N THR A 188 8.85 2.22 -6.63
CA THR A 188 7.63 1.49 -6.98
C THR A 188 7.08 1.97 -8.33
N ALA A 189 7.06 3.28 -8.59
CA ALA A 189 6.66 3.84 -9.88
C ALA A 189 7.57 3.36 -11.01
N LEU A 190 8.88 3.38 -10.80
CA LEU A 190 9.86 2.92 -11.79
C LEU A 190 9.67 1.42 -12.10
N PHE A 191 9.45 0.61 -11.08
CA PHE A 191 9.18 -0.82 -11.25
C PHE A 191 7.93 -1.05 -12.12
N TYR A 192 6.83 -0.37 -11.81
CA TYR A 192 5.60 -0.50 -12.60
C TYR A 192 5.73 0.07 -14.00
N LEU A 193 6.50 1.14 -14.18
CA LEU A 193 6.79 1.68 -15.51
C LEU A 193 7.53 0.65 -16.37
N ILE A 194 8.58 0.03 -15.82
CA ILE A 194 9.32 -1.03 -16.52
C ILE A 194 8.38 -2.20 -16.84
N LEU A 195 7.55 -2.62 -15.89
CA LEU A 195 6.61 -3.72 -16.05
C LEU A 195 5.55 -3.41 -17.11
N ALA A 196 4.93 -2.22 -17.08
CA ALA A 196 3.91 -1.78 -18.01
C ALA A 196 4.47 -1.68 -19.43
N VAL A 197 5.66 -1.12 -19.60
CA VAL A 197 6.33 -1.03 -20.92
C VAL A 197 6.70 -2.41 -21.43
N ALA A 198 7.28 -3.28 -20.61
CA ALA A 198 7.67 -4.64 -20.99
C ALA A 198 6.48 -5.51 -21.40
N GLN A 199 5.30 -5.28 -20.83
CA GLN A 199 4.06 -5.99 -21.17
C GLN A 199 3.25 -5.32 -22.29
N GLY A 200 3.68 -4.17 -22.80
CA GLY A 200 2.90 -3.40 -23.79
C GLY A 200 1.58 -2.83 -23.21
N LYS A 201 1.49 -2.66 -21.91
CA LYS A 201 0.29 -2.18 -21.19
C LYS A 201 0.40 -0.73 -20.74
N MET A 202 1.44 0.00 -21.18
CA MET A 202 1.58 1.42 -20.86
C MET A 202 0.68 2.23 -21.78
N GLU A 203 -0.32 2.86 -21.20
CA GLU A 203 -1.24 3.76 -21.90
C GLU A 203 -1.01 5.20 -21.48
N ILE A 204 -1.08 6.13 -22.45
CA ILE A 204 -1.06 7.56 -22.14
C ILE A 204 -2.49 7.97 -21.83
N ILE A 205 -2.75 8.28 -20.57
CA ILE A 205 -4.05 8.75 -20.11
C ILE A 205 -4.21 10.22 -20.50
N THR A 206 -4.97 10.48 -21.56
CA THR A 206 -5.23 11.83 -22.08
C THR A 206 -6.49 12.49 -21.48
N ARG A 207 -7.29 11.73 -20.73
CA ARG A 207 -8.52 12.25 -20.13
C ARG A 207 -8.24 12.93 -18.79
N PRO A 208 -8.49 14.26 -18.65
CA PRO A 208 -8.15 15.01 -17.42
C PRO A 208 -8.83 14.46 -16.15
N ARG A 209 -10.02 13.87 -16.29
CA ARG A 209 -10.75 13.26 -15.15
C ARG A 209 -9.92 12.18 -14.44
N PHE A 210 -9.24 11.32 -15.20
CA PHE A 210 -8.41 10.25 -14.61
C PHE A 210 -7.21 10.78 -13.83
N LEU A 211 -6.60 11.87 -14.29
CA LEU A 211 -5.45 12.45 -13.59
C LEU A 211 -5.86 13.05 -12.24
N LEU A 212 -7.07 13.61 -12.13
CA LEU A 212 -7.62 14.13 -10.87
C LEU A 212 -8.03 12.98 -9.91
N ASP A 213 -8.48 11.86 -10.47
CA ASP A 213 -8.92 10.70 -9.69
C ASP A 213 -7.74 9.86 -9.14
N MET A 214 -6.51 10.08 -9.63
CA MET A 214 -5.31 9.33 -9.23
C MET A 214 -4.41 10.06 -8.22
N VAL A 215 -4.66 11.34 -7.93
CA VAL A 215 -3.91 12.17 -6.96
C VAL A 215 -4.62 12.23 -5.63
#